data_a4d7e9ed64a62bbbfc1fa95e3372d8d7
#
_entry.id   a4d7e9ed64a62bbbfc1fa95e3372d8d7
#
_cell.length_a   1.000
_cell.length_b   1.000
_cell.length_c   1.000
_cell.angle_alpha   90.00
_cell.angle_beta   90.00
_cell.angle_gamma   90.00
#
_symmetry.space_group_name_H-M   'P 1'
#
loop_
_entity.id
_entity.type
_entity.pdbx_description
1 polymer ?
#
loop_
_entity_poly.entity_id
_entity_poly.type
_entity_poly.pdbx_seq_one_letter_code
_entity_poly.pdbx_strand_id
1 'polypeptide(L)'
;MLLDHARAKCDGNHGGGPQGDERVSISTRQRGAPLDLIVAEAMILANSTWGGWLAEHGVPGIYRSQASMLPGVKVRMGTKPAPHAGMGVAQYAWSTSPLRRYVDLVNQWQIIACARHGRTAALAAPFKPKDAMLFSIVSSFDAAYSAYGDFQHGIERYWTIQYLAQQQITELDAVEMKDGLVRADNL
;
A
#
# COMPACT_ATOMS: atom_id res chain seq x y z
N MET A 1 7.16 9.13 -9.44
CA MET A 1 6.24 10.27 -9.29
C MET A 1 5.13 9.82 -8.35
N LEU A 2 5.33 10.04 -7.05
CA LEU A 2 4.38 9.66 -6.00
C LEU A 2 3.34 10.77 -5.92
N LEU A 3 2.10 10.42 -6.19
CA LEU A 3 0.95 11.33 -6.15
C LEU A 3 0.83 11.99 -4.76
N ASP A 4 0.76 13.31 -4.75
CA ASP A 4 0.39 14.08 -3.57
C ASP A 4 -1.05 13.71 -3.20
N HIS A 5 -1.23 13.00 -2.10
CA HIS A 5 -2.53 12.79 -1.52
C HIS A 5 -2.74 13.88 -0.45
N ALA A 6 -3.62 14.81 -0.74
CA ALA A 6 -4.19 15.65 0.29
C ALA A 6 -4.92 14.74 1.29
N ARG A 7 -4.64 14.90 2.56
CA ARG A 7 -5.32 14.15 3.62
C ARG A 7 -6.33 15.07 4.27
N ALA A 8 -7.61 14.83 4.01
CA ALA A 8 -8.68 15.51 4.76
C ALA A 8 -8.61 15.07 6.22
N LYS A 9 -8.49 16.01 7.13
CA LYS A 9 -8.56 15.79 8.58
C LYS A 9 -9.84 16.43 9.08
N CYS A 10 -10.69 15.63 9.72
CA CYS A 10 -11.81 16.15 10.48
C CYS A 10 -11.32 16.43 11.90
N ASP A 11 -11.16 17.68 12.28
CA ASP A 11 -10.87 18.08 13.64
C ASP A 11 -12.20 18.23 14.39
N GLY A 12 -12.73 17.10 14.87
CA GLY A 12 -13.84 17.07 15.79
C GLY A 12 -13.40 17.59 17.17
N ASN A 13 -13.71 18.84 17.47
CA ASN A 13 -13.59 19.37 18.83
C ASN A 13 -14.75 18.83 19.65
N HIS A 14 -14.52 17.85 20.54
CA HIS A 14 -15.48 17.32 21.49
C HIS A 14 -15.81 18.35 22.59
N GLY A 15 -16.54 19.40 22.22
CA GLY A 15 -17.21 20.31 23.15
C GLY A 15 -18.71 20.15 22.99
N GLY A 16 -19.37 19.62 24.03
CA GLY A 16 -20.78 19.23 24.03
C GLY A 16 -21.76 20.31 23.61
N GLY A 17 -22.51 20.04 22.54
CA GLY A 17 -23.67 20.76 22.07
C GLY A 17 -24.25 20.05 20.85
N PRO A 18 -25.58 20.03 20.62
CA PRO A 18 -26.23 19.22 19.59
C PRO A 18 -26.13 19.80 18.17
N GLN A 19 -25.19 20.68 17.88
CA GLN A 19 -24.80 21.14 16.54
C GLN A 19 -23.28 21.31 16.55
N GLY A 20 -22.57 20.20 16.37
CA GLY A 20 -21.14 20.22 16.07
C GLY A 20 -20.93 20.93 14.73
N ASP A 21 -20.27 22.06 14.76
CA ASP A 21 -19.74 22.73 13.57
C ASP A 21 -18.61 21.84 13.02
N GLU A 22 -18.98 20.82 12.23
CA GLU A 22 -18.03 19.89 11.61
C GLU A 22 -17.28 20.63 10.51
N ARG A 23 -16.26 21.35 10.92
CA ARG A 23 -15.41 22.10 9.99
C ARG A 23 -14.39 21.18 9.36
N VAL A 24 -14.48 20.99 8.05
CA VAL A 24 -13.49 20.25 7.28
C VAL A 24 -12.32 21.15 6.94
N SER A 25 -11.10 20.70 7.22
CA SER A 25 -9.87 21.36 6.78
C SER A 25 -9.05 20.40 5.94
N ILE A 26 -8.51 20.90 4.83
CA ILE A 26 -7.56 20.16 4.00
C ILE A 26 -6.19 20.75 4.22
N SER A 27 -5.23 19.92 4.64
CA SER A 27 -3.83 20.32 4.76
C SER A 27 -2.97 19.51 3.81
N THR A 28 -2.12 20.18 3.06
CA THR A 28 -1.10 19.51 2.24
C THR A 28 0.08 19.12 3.11
N ARG A 29 0.45 17.83 3.08
CA ARG A 29 1.69 17.36 3.69
C ARG A 29 2.83 17.52 2.69
N GLN A 30 3.85 18.29 3.02
CA GLN A 30 5.10 18.26 2.25
C GLN A 30 5.67 16.85 2.26
N ARG A 31 5.69 16.21 1.08
CA ARG A 31 6.35 14.92 0.87
C ARG A 31 7.77 15.15 0.41
N GLY A 32 8.64 14.15 0.67
CA GLY A 32 10.02 14.22 0.23
C GLY A 32 10.97 14.87 1.23
N ALA A 33 10.57 14.98 2.49
CA ALA A 33 11.52 15.27 3.55
C ALA A 33 12.65 14.22 3.52
N PRO A 34 13.91 14.61 3.74
CA PRO A 34 15.06 13.69 3.63
C PRO A 34 14.88 12.40 4.44
N LEU A 35 14.29 12.48 5.64
CA LEU A 35 14.03 11.30 6.46
C LEU A 35 12.96 10.38 5.87
N ASP A 36 11.90 10.94 5.26
CA ASP A 36 10.87 10.14 4.58
C ASP A 36 11.47 9.34 3.41
N LEU A 37 12.40 9.95 2.67
CA LEU A 37 13.09 9.28 1.56
C LEU A 37 14.02 8.18 2.07
N ILE A 38 14.82 8.44 3.09
CA ILE A 38 15.72 7.44 3.69
C ILE A 38 14.92 6.23 4.19
N VAL A 39 13.82 6.45 4.88
CA VAL A 39 12.96 5.36 5.37
C VAL A 39 12.33 4.60 4.21
N ALA A 40 11.84 5.28 3.17
CA ALA A 40 11.25 4.63 1.99
C ALA A 40 12.26 3.74 1.27
N GLU A 41 13.48 4.24 1.02
CA GLU A 41 14.55 3.49 0.36
C GLU A 41 15.02 2.30 1.23
N ALA A 42 15.16 2.48 2.54
CA ALA A 42 15.50 1.40 3.46
C ALA A 42 14.42 0.28 3.44
N MET A 43 13.14 0.64 3.39
CA MET A 43 12.05 -0.32 3.28
C MET A 43 12.05 -1.05 1.92
N ILE A 44 12.35 -0.36 0.83
CA ILE A 44 12.46 -0.97 -0.50
C ILE A 44 13.63 -1.96 -0.51
N LEU A 45 14.78 -1.55 -0.02
CA LEU A 45 15.97 -2.39 0.09
C LEU A 45 15.69 -3.64 0.92
N ALA A 46 15.12 -3.50 2.12
CA ALA A 46 14.79 -4.61 3.01
C ALA A 46 13.82 -5.60 2.35
N ASN A 47 12.70 -5.11 1.80
CA ASN A 47 11.68 -5.94 1.17
C ASN A 47 12.18 -6.64 -0.11
N SER A 48 13.05 -5.99 -0.89
CA SER A 48 13.68 -6.58 -2.07
C SER A 48 14.70 -7.64 -1.69
N THR A 49 15.58 -7.35 -0.72
CA THR A 49 16.63 -8.27 -0.24
C THR A 49 16.02 -9.52 0.38
N TRP A 50 15.04 -9.36 1.28
CA TRP A 50 14.36 -10.51 1.91
C TRP A 50 13.55 -11.32 0.91
N GLY A 51 12.93 -10.66 -0.08
CA GLY A 51 12.26 -11.35 -1.18
C GLY A 51 13.22 -12.22 -2.00
N GLY A 52 14.40 -11.69 -2.32
CA GLY A 52 15.46 -12.44 -2.99
C GLY A 52 15.95 -13.62 -2.16
N TRP A 53 16.17 -13.38 -0.87
CA TRP A 53 16.64 -14.42 0.05
C TRP A 53 15.65 -15.58 0.21
N LEU A 54 14.35 -15.31 0.29
CA LEU A 54 13.31 -16.35 0.25
C LEU A 54 13.38 -17.17 -1.05
N ALA A 55 13.54 -16.50 -2.19
CA ALA A 55 13.64 -17.16 -3.49
C ALA A 55 14.89 -18.07 -3.59
N GLU A 56 16.04 -17.60 -3.13
CA GLU A 56 17.29 -18.36 -3.10
C GLU A 56 17.22 -19.64 -2.24
N HIS A 57 16.42 -19.61 -1.17
CA HIS A 57 16.20 -20.76 -0.29
C HIS A 57 15.05 -21.66 -0.75
N GLY A 58 14.39 -21.36 -1.87
CA GLY A 58 13.23 -22.11 -2.35
C GLY A 58 12.02 -22.05 -1.41
N VAL A 59 11.98 -21.03 -0.55
CA VAL A 59 10.89 -20.77 0.39
C VAL A 59 9.89 -19.81 -0.27
N PRO A 60 8.60 -20.16 -0.34
CA PRO A 60 7.62 -19.26 -0.93
C PRO A 60 7.42 -18.03 -0.03
N GLY A 61 7.22 -16.89 -0.66
CA GLY A 61 6.85 -15.64 0.00
C GLY A 61 5.61 -15.04 -0.64
N ILE A 62 5.10 -13.96 -0.07
CA ILE A 62 4.05 -13.15 -0.67
C ILE A 62 4.70 -11.92 -1.28
N TYR A 63 4.69 -11.88 -2.63
CA TYR A 63 5.33 -10.84 -3.43
C TYR A 63 4.31 -9.90 -4.02
N ARG A 64 4.73 -8.65 -4.20
CA ARG A 64 4.02 -7.69 -5.05
C ARG A 64 4.81 -7.47 -6.32
N SER A 65 4.14 -7.54 -7.44
CA SER A 65 4.74 -7.38 -8.76
C SER A 65 3.97 -6.36 -9.59
N GLN A 66 4.67 -5.68 -10.46
CA GLN A 66 4.11 -4.76 -11.44
C GLN A 66 4.91 -4.88 -12.73
N ALA A 67 4.26 -5.34 -13.79
CA ALA A 67 4.94 -5.65 -15.04
C ALA A 67 5.48 -4.41 -15.76
N SER A 68 4.81 -3.27 -15.64
CA SER A 68 5.25 -2.01 -16.25
C SER A 68 4.65 -0.81 -15.50
N MET A 69 5.19 0.39 -15.75
CA MET A 69 4.65 1.67 -15.23
C MET A 69 3.59 2.28 -16.15
N LEU A 70 3.17 1.59 -17.20
CA LEU A 70 2.15 2.10 -18.11
C LEU A 70 0.80 2.26 -17.40
N PRO A 71 0.00 3.29 -17.76
CA PRO A 71 -1.33 3.48 -17.21
C PRO A 71 -2.19 2.22 -17.35
N GLY A 72 -2.91 1.85 -16.29
CA GLY A 72 -3.76 0.66 -16.26
C GLY A 72 -3.06 -0.63 -15.83
N VAL A 73 -1.73 -0.68 -15.73
CA VAL A 73 -1.02 -1.85 -15.20
C VAL A 73 -1.08 -1.86 -13.67
N LYS A 74 -1.89 -2.78 -13.14
CA LYS A 74 -2.09 -2.92 -11.70
C LYS A 74 -0.97 -3.72 -11.04
N VAL A 75 -0.68 -3.38 -9.79
CA VAL A 75 0.14 -4.22 -8.91
C VAL A 75 -0.63 -5.49 -8.58
N ARG A 76 0.05 -6.64 -8.59
CA ARG A 76 -0.53 -7.95 -8.28
C ARG A 76 0.20 -8.58 -7.11
N MET A 77 -0.53 -9.35 -6.33
CA MET A 77 0.05 -10.22 -5.30
C MET A 77 0.19 -11.65 -5.82
N GLY A 78 1.24 -12.33 -5.39
CA GLY A 78 1.51 -13.71 -5.77
C GLY A 78 2.52 -14.38 -4.87
N THR A 79 2.69 -15.70 -5.03
CA THR A 79 3.59 -16.50 -4.18
C THR A 79 4.95 -16.76 -4.82
N LYS A 80 5.21 -16.19 -5.99
CA LYS A 80 6.48 -16.30 -6.70
C LYS A 80 7.12 -14.92 -6.88
N PRO A 81 8.45 -14.83 -6.83
CA PRO A 81 9.16 -13.58 -7.11
C PRO A 81 8.89 -13.13 -8.54
N ALA A 82 8.64 -11.85 -8.70
CA ALA A 82 8.48 -11.19 -9.99
C ALA A 82 8.85 -9.71 -9.87
N PRO A 83 9.28 -9.06 -10.96
CA PRO A 83 9.70 -7.67 -10.95
C PRO A 83 8.59 -6.70 -10.52
N HIS A 84 8.99 -5.62 -9.87
CA HIS A 84 8.11 -4.50 -9.54
C HIS A 84 8.63 -3.22 -10.23
N ALA A 85 8.09 -2.92 -11.41
CA ALA A 85 8.57 -1.81 -12.24
C ALA A 85 8.53 -0.46 -11.51
N GLY A 86 7.48 -0.17 -10.76
CA GLY A 86 7.33 1.07 -10.03
C GLY A 86 8.33 1.27 -8.88
N MET A 87 8.94 0.19 -8.37
CA MET A 87 10.00 0.24 -7.36
C MET A 87 11.39 0.01 -7.96
N GLY A 88 11.49 -0.37 -9.25
CA GLY A 88 12.75 -0.61 -9.91
C GLY A 88 13.51 -1.83 -9.39
N VAL A 89 12.84 -2.84 -8.83
CA VAL A 89 13.46 -4.01 -8.19
C VAL A 89 13.03 -5.31 -8.86
N ALA A 90 13.92 -6.32 -8.82
CA ALA A 90 13.69 -7.63 -9.43
C ALA A 90 12.62 -8.45 -8.70
N GLN A 91 12.44 -8.22 -7.42
CA GLN A 91 11.39 -8.82 -6.58
C GLN A 91 11.09 -7.90 -5.40
N TYR A 92 9.85 -7.98 -4.90
CA TYR A 92 9.42 -7.15 -3.78
C TYR A 92 8.43 -7.92 -2.89
N ALA A 93 8.86 -8.29 -1.70
CA ALA A 93 8.06 -9.01 -0.71
C ALA A 93 7.81 -8.12 0.51
N TRP A 94 6.55 -7.81 0.81
CA TRP A 94 6.22 -7.01 1.99
C TRP A 94 6.58 -7.76 3.28
N SER A 95 7.42 -7.15 4.11
CA SER A 95 7.88 -7.75 5.38
C SER A 95 8.11 -6.71 6.48
N THR A 96 7.93 -5.41 6.18
CA THR A 96 8.35 -4.31 7.07
C THR A 96 7.23 -3.75 7.95
N SER A 97 6.00 -4.26 7.84
CA SER A 97 4.85 -3.75 8.61
C SER A 97 3.94 -4.86 9.15
N PRO A 98 4.46 -5.85 9.91
CA PRO A 98 3.69 -7.03 10.34
C PRO A 98 2.56 -6.71 11.32
N LEU A 99 2.63 -5.59 12.05
CA LEU A 99 1.57 -5.19 12.99
C LEU A 99 0.27 -4.76 12.32
N ARG A 100 0.34 -4.33 11.05
CA ARG A 100 -0.84 -3.82 10.31
C ARG A 100 -1.14 -4.57 9.01
N ARG A 101 -0.25 -5.46 8.57
CA ARG A 101 -0.45 -6.27 7.37
C ARG A 101 -0.09 -7.72 7.67
N TYR A 102 -1.09 -8.58 7.63
CA TYR A 102 -0.92 -10.00 7.92
C TYR A 102 0.06 -10.70 6.95
N VAL A 103 0.07 -10.29 5.68
CA VAL A 103 1.01 -10.82 4.68
C VAL A 103 2.48 -10.54 5.02
N ASP A 104 2.77 -9.42 5.68
CA ASP A 104 4.11 -9.10 6.17
C ASP A 104 4.53 -10.07 7.30
N LEU A 105 3.60 -10.39 8.21
CA LEU A 105 3.84 -11.36 9.27
C LEU A 105 4.10 -12.75 8.71
N VAL A 106 3.34 -13.18 7.71
CA VAL A 106 3.56 -14.44 6.99
C VAL A 106 4.95 -14.48 6.37
N ASN A 107 5.36 -13.41 5.67
CA ASN A 107 6.70 -13.32 5.10
C ASN A 107 7.78 -13.34 6.17
N GLN A 108 7.59 -12.71 7.33
CA GLN A 108 8.54 -12.75 8.43
C GLN A 108 8.71 -14.18 8.98
N TRP A 109 7.65 -14.96 9.10
CA TRP A 109 7.76 -16.37 9.51
C TRP A 109 8.62 -17.18 8.53
N GLN A 110 8.46 -16.95 7.24
CA GLN A 110 9.26 -17.60 6.20
C GLN A 110 10.73 -17.14 6.25
N ILE A 111 10.98 -15.83 6.46
CA ILE A 111 12.32 -15.27 6.65
C ILE A 111 13.01 -15.86 7.89
N ILE A 112 12.27 -15.98 9.01
CA ILE A 112 12.79 -16.59 10.24
C ILE A 112 13.17 -18.04 9.99
N ALA A 113 12.39 -18.79 9.20
CA ALA A 113 12.74 -20.16 8.83
C ALA A 113 14.05 -20.19 8.02
N CYS A 114 14.25 -19.28 7.08
CA CYS A 114 15.52 -19.14 6.35
C CYS A 114 16.70 -18.85 7.30
N ALA A 115 16.51 -17.92 8.23
CA ALA A 115 17.54 -17.54 9.19
C ALA A 115 17.95 -18.69 10.12
N ARG A 116 16.98 -19.49 10.56
CA ARG A 116 17.20 -20.60 11.50
C ARG A 116 17.73 -21.86 10.85
N HIS A 117 17.30 -22.16 9.63
CA HIS A 117 17.49 -23.46 9.00
C HIS A 117 18.36 -23.43 7.74
N GLY A 118 18.72 -22.25 7.23
CA GLY A 118 19.59 -22.10 6.06
C GLY A 118 19.14 -22.97 4.89
N ARG A 119 20.01 -23.86 4.40
CA ARG A 119 19.72 -24.72 3.24
C ARG A 119 18.52 -25.66 3.42
N THR A 120 18.11 -25.93 4.65
CA THR A 120 16.94 -26.80 4.94
C THR A 120 15.66 -25.99 5.19
N ALA A 121 15.71 -24.68 5.03
CA ALA A 121 14.57 -23.79 5.29
C ALA A 121 13.29 -24.19 4.54
N ALA A 122 13.42 -24.64 3.29
CA ALA A 122 12.27 -25.10 2.50
C ALA A 122 11.53 -26.28 3.15
N LEU A 123 12.21 -27.10 3.97
CA LEU A 123 11.59 -28.20 4.72
C LEU A 123 10.98 -27.73 6.05
N ALA A 124 11.55 -26.70 6.67
CA ALA A 124 11.17 -26.23 7.99
C ALA A 124 10.18 -25.05 7.97
N ALA A 125 10.10 -24.30 6.85
CA ALA A 125 9.24 -23.13 6.72
C ALA A 125 7.75 -23.48 6.95
N PRO A 126 6.96 -22.61 7.57
CA PRO A 126 5.54 -22.84 7.82
C PRO A 126 4.73 -23.14 6.56
N PHE A 127 5.02 -22.44 5.47
CA PHE A 127 4.35 -22.64 4.19
C PHE A 127 5.31 -23.22 3.15
N LYS A 128 4.80 -24.14 2.34
CA LYS A 128 5.55 -24.82 1.28
C LYS A 128 5.21 -24.26 -0.10
N PRO A 129 6.05 -24.50 -1.12
CA PRO A 129 5.68 -24.19 -2.50
C PRO A 129 4.34 -24.83 -2.87
N LYS A 130 3.44 -24.06 -3.49
CA LYS A 130 2.08 -24.45 -3.87
C LYS A 130 1.13 -24.74 -2.70
N ASP A 131 1.44 -24.25 -1.49
CA ASP A 131 0.56 -24.40 -0.33
C ASP A 131 -0.78 -23.70 -0.55
N ALA A 132 -1.88 -24.46 -0.42
CA ALA A 132 -3.22 -23.96 -0.64
C ALA A 132 -3.60 -22.88 0.40
N MET A 133 -3.11 -23.01 1.63
CA MET A 133 -3.36 -22.01 2.68
C MET A 133 -2.66 -20.69 2.36
N LEU A 134 -1.43 -20.73 1.83
CA LEU A 134 -0.74 -19.51 1.41
C LEU A 134 -1.49 -18.78 0.29
N PHE A 135 -2.03 -19.51 -0.69
CA PHE A 135 -2.87 -18.93 -1.74
C PHE A 135 -4.17 -18.32 -1.18
N SER A 136 -4.81 -19.00 -0.24
CA SER A 136 -6.02 -18.50 0.44
C SER A 136 -5.74 -17.20 1.19
N ILE A 137 -4.60 -17.13 1.90
CA ILE A 137 -4.16 -15.90 2.60
C ILE A 137 -3.98 -14.75 1.61
N VAL A 138 -3.29 -14.98 0.48
CA VAL A 138 -3.08 -13.96 -0.55
C VAL A 138 -4.41 -13.47 -1.09
N SER A 139 -5.31 -14.37 -1.47
CA SER A 139 -6.61 -14.03 -2.05
C SER A 139 -7.50 -13.26 -1.08
N SER A 140 -7.59 -13.71 0.18
CA SER A 140 -8.39 -13.06 1.21
C SER A 140 -7.85 -11.68 1.57
N PHE A 141 -6.52 -11.56 1.65
CA PHE A 141 -5.89 -10.28 1.92
C PHE A 141 -6.08 -9.29 0.76
N ASP A 142 -5.92 -9.73 -0.49
CA ASP A 142 -6.07 -8.89 -1.67
C ASP A 142 -7.52 -8.35 -1.78
N ALA A 143 -8.51 -9.20 -1.52
CA ALA A 143 -9.93 -8.80 -1.47
C ALA A 143 -10.20 -7.76 -0.37
N ALA A 144 -9.71 -8.00 0.86
CA ALA A 144 -9.90 -7.09 1.98
C ALA A 144 -9.15 -5.75 1.75
N TYR A 145 -7.94 -5.82 1.19
CA TYR A 145 -7.14 -4.64 0.89
C TYR A 145 -7.75 -3.78 -0.22
N SER A 146 -8.34 -4.41 -1.25
CA SER A 146 -9.08 -3.72 -2.30
C SER A 146 -10.31 -3.02 -1.74
N ALA A 147 -11.14 -3.74 -0.96
CA ALA A 147 -12.33 -3.17 -0.33
C ALA A 147 -11.99 -1.99 0.61
N TYR A 148 -10.90 -2.09 1.36
CA TYR A 148 -10.41 -0.97 2.18
C TYR A 148 -9.99 0.23 1.32
N GLY A 149 -9.31 -0.01 0.20
CA GLY A 149 -8.92 1.04 -0.76
C GLY A 149 -10.15 1.76 -1.33
N ASP A 150 -11.16 1.01 -1.76
CA ASP A 150 -12.39 1.57 -2.30
C ASP A 150 -13.16 2.40 -1.26
N PHE A 151 -13.23 1.90 -0.02
CA PHE A 151 -13.80 2.64 1.11
C PHE A 151 -13.02 3.94 1.39
N GLN A 152 -11.69 3.88 1.42
CA GLN A 152 -10.86 5.06 1.66
C GLN A 152 -11.05 6.12 0.58
N HIS A 153 -11.05 5.73 -0.70
CA HIS A 153 -11.31 6.67 -1.81
C HIS A 153 -12.72 7.28 -1.71
N GLY A 154 -13.72 6.49 -1.31
CA GLY A 154 -15.08 6.98 -1.08
C GLY A 154 -15.15 8.04 0.01
N ILE A 155 -14.48 7.80 1.13
CA ILE A 155 -14.42 8.74 2.27
C ILE A 155 -13.61 10.00 1.90
N GLU A 156 -12.49 9.86 1.23
CA GLU A 156 -11.69 11.01 0.77
C GLU A 156 -12.51 11.89 -0.19
N ARG A 157 -13.22 11.27 -1.13
CA ARG A 157 -14.12 11.99 -2.04
C ARG A 157 -15.25 12.70 -1.30
N TYR A 158 -15.89 12.04 -0.32
CA TYR A 158 -16.94 12.64 0.49
C TYR A 158 -16.45 13.90 1.20
N TRP A 159 -15.33 13.81 1.91
CA TRP A 159 -14.78 14.96 2.63
C TRP A 159 -14.28 16.08 1.71
N THR A 160 -13.75 15.72 0.54
CA THR A 160 -13.40 16.73 -0.49
C THR A 160 -14.62 17.50 -0.94
N ILE A 161 -15.73 16.83 -1.24
CA ILE A 161 -16.98 17.48 -1.63
C ILE A 161 -17.53 18.36 -0.49
N GLN A 162 -17.49 17.90 0.76
CA GLN A 162 -17.90 18.69 1.93
C GLN A 162 -17.04 19.95 2.10
N TYR A 163 -15.73 19.82 1.91
CA TYR A 163 -14.82 20.96 1.92
C TYR A 163 -15.15 21.99 0.83
N LEU A 164 -15.36 21.54 -0.40
CA LEU A 164 -15.72 22.42 -1.52
C LEU A 164 -17.05 23.18 -1.24
N ALA A 165 -18.05 22.46 -0.74
CA ALA A 165 -19.33 23.06 -0.37
C ALA A 165 -19.17 24.07 0.77
N GLN A 166 -18.41 23.74 1.81
CA GLN A 166 -18.12 24.61 2.96
C GLN A 166 -17.38 25.88 2.55
N GLN A 167 -16.44 25.79 1.60
CA GLN A 167 -15.66 26.92 1.09
C GLN A 167 -16.38 27.68 -0.04
N GLN A 168 -17.56 27.23 -0.47
CA GLN A 168 -18.33 27.78 -1.59
C GLN A 168 -17.53 27.82 -2.90
N ILE A 169 -16.65 26.83 -3.10
CA ILE A 169 -15.85 26.70 -4.32
C ILE A 169 -16.72 26.08 -5.42
N THR A 170 -17.00 26.86 -6.45
CA THR A 170 -17.85 26.47 -7.58
C THR A 170 -17.05 26.13 -8.84
N GLU A 171 -15.80 26.58 -8.93
CA GLU A 171 -14.90 26.34 -10.06
C GLU A 171 -13.54 25.87 -9.57
N LEU A 172 -12.97 24.91 -10.28
CA LEU A 172 -11.66 24.34 -9.99
C LEU A 172 -10.89 24.10 -11.29
N ASP A 173 -9.60 24.37 -11.23
CA ASP A 173 -8.69 23.89 -12.26
C ASP A 173 -8.55 22.36 -12.13
N ALA A 174 -8.71 21.68 -13.26
CA ALA A 174 -8.67 20.24 -13.30
C ALA A 174 -8.02 19.71 -14.57
N VAL A 175 -7.35 18.57 -14.47
CA VAL A 175 -6.78 17.86 -15.61
C VAL A 175 -7.71 16.71 -15.97
N GLU A 176 -8.11 16.66 -17.24
CA GLU A 176 -8.89 15.54 -17.76
C GLU A 176 -8.01 14.27 -17.77
N MET A 177 -8.56 13.21 -17.19
CA MET A 177 -7.99 11.90 -17.20
C MET A 177 -8.73 11.00 -18.20
N LYS A 178 -8.35 9.74 -18.29
CA LYS A 178 -9.00 8.76 -19.13
C LYS A 178 -10.48 8.58 -18.73
N ASP A 179 -11.34 8.37 -19.73
CA ASP A 179 -12.77 8.03 -19.57
C ASP A 179 -13.63 9.16 -18.96
N GLY A 180 -13.27 10.42 -19.22
CA GLY A 180 -14.05 11.57 -18.77
C GLY A 180 -13.94 11.87 -17.28
N LEU A 181 -13.04 11.20 -16.57
CA LEU A 181 -12.69 11.55 -15.20
C LEU A 181 -11.79 12.78 -15.20
N VAL A 182 -12.05 13.69 -14.28
CA VAL A 182 -11.21 14.87 -14.04
C VAL A 182 -10.53 14.73 -12.68
N ARG A 183 -9.29 15.18 -12.61
CA ARG A 183 -8.55 15.31 -11.35
C ARG A 183 -8.37 16.78 -11.07
N ALA A 184 -8.96 17.27 -9.98
CA ALA A 184 -8.76 18.62 -9.51
C ALA A 184 -7.31 18.86 -9.11
N ASP A 185 -6.77 20.02 -9.44
CA ASP A 185 -5.44 20.41 -9.00
C ASP A 185 -5.47 20.83 -7.52
N ASN A 186 -4.49 20.38 -6.76
CA ASN A 186 -4.33 20.69 -5.33
C ASN A 186 -5.39 20.10 -4.36
N LEU A 187 -6.15 19.10 -4.81
CA LEU A 187 -7.12 18.36 -3.98
C LEU A 187 -6.89 16.87 -3.99
#